data_cba5d04449667eff35612fbfb59184eb
#
_entry.id   cba5d04449667eff35612fbfb59184eb
#
_cell.length_a   1.000
_cell.length_b   1.000
_cell.length_c   1.000
_cell.angle_alpha   90.00
_cell.angle_beta   90.00
_cell.angle_gamma   90.00
#
_symmetry.space_group_name_H-M   'P 1'
#
loop_
_entity.id
_entity.type
_entity.pdbx_description
1 polymer ?
#
loop_
_entity_poly.entity_id
_entity_poly.type
_entity_poly.pdbx_seq_one_letter_code
_entity_poly.pdbx_strand_id
1 'polypeptide(L)'
;NGAAGQKVLIYGENFGNDPSLIEVTIGGQKAPVVNVQSTVIYCIVPTKAYSGEIQVTIKQGEEIYSAEVAEVKFEYQRQVVVSSLCGATSEQGSNSAKDGPFNDCGSITNPCFMTWDPEDHNLLYDAEDAGDAEGVGQGIRCFDFTNKQVYTMIPKNSFVGSQRCRTIDFYKDDNGKYHMIVGLAQGNVNSTAVMMFDRIEGGTKPCGFTWGNGRVIVQNQGCQAAAIHPTTGDLYFSNYQNSLLYRVKKYVIEEFATGKRTTPVRPGTADDAAQTILKVQDKEWEFNIMIHPTGKYAYFMVINRNYILRSDFNGETFTAPYVIAGVNSNKDTYIYQDGVGNQARFGNPYSGVFVKNPEYAGNSDEYDFYLTDRHNHAIRILSPLGQVTTYAGRGSASLNSNPWGYANGRLREDARFNRPKGIAWDERDNTIYVGDANNYRIRKIGLEEDINE
;
A
#
# COMPACT_ATOMS: atom_id res chain seq x y z
N ASN A 1 18.13 26.75 -6.41
CA ASN A 1 17.28 25.71 -5.83
C ASN A 1 17.24 24.49 -6.74
N GLY A 2 16.94 23.34 -6.17
CA GLY A 2 16.80 22.11 -6.95
C GLY A 2 16.59 20.87 -6.09
N ALA A 3 16.10 19.83 -6.74
CA ALA A 3 15.85 18.53 -6.12
C ALA A 3 16.94 17.50 -6.51
N ALA A 4 17.00 16.38 -5.81
CA ALA A 4 17.91 15.29 -6.14
C ALA A 4 17.85 14.87 -7.62
N GLY A 5 19.00 14.65 -8.23
CA GLY A 5 19.12 14.29 -9.64
C GLY A 5 19.06 15.47 -10.63
N GLN A 6 18.77 16.67 -10.19
CA GLN A 6 18.82 17.86 -11.05
C GLN A 6 20.26 18.30 -11.31
N LYS A 7 20.43 18.94 -12.47
CA LYS A 7 21.73 19.46 -12.92
C LYS A 7 22.01 20.81 -12.29
N VAL A 8 23.24 20.99 -11.83
CA VAL A 8 23.74 22.28 -11.32
C VAL A 8 24.99 22.66 -12.09
N LEU A 9 25.07 23.90 -12.55
CA LEU A 9 26.25 24.49 -13.14
C LEU A 9 26.83 25.50 -12.13
N ILE A 10 28.11 25.32 -11.81
CA ILE A 10 28.85 26.24 -10.93
C ILE A 10 29.85 26.99 -11.82
N TYR A 11 29.71 28.28 -11.88
CA TYR A 11 30.60 29.14 -12.65
C TYR A 11 31.70 29.72 -11.77
N GLY A 12 32.91 29.79 -12.31
CA GLY A 12 34.08 30.31 -11.62
C GLY A 12 35.29 30.34 -12.56
N GLU A 13 36.49 30.31 -11.98
CA GLU A 13 37.75 30.32 -12.72
C GLU A 13 38.71 29.27 -12.17
N ASN A 14 39.62 28.82 -13.02
CA ASN A 14 40.72 27.91 -12.65
C ASN A 14 40.28 26.52 -12.16
N PHE A 15 39.13 26.02 -12.59
CA PHE A 15 38.65 24.68 -12.20
C PHE A 15 39.46 23.54 -12.85
N GLY A 16 40.22 23.83 -13.91
CA GLY A 16 40.89 22.79 -14.70
C GLY A 16 39.90 22.07 -15.65
N ASN A 17 40.32 20.87 -16.12
CA ASN A 17 39.54 20.08 -17.07
C ASN A 17 39.42 18.60 -16.65
N ASP A 18 39.84 18.25 -15.44
CA ASP A 18 39.77 16.88 -14.92
C ASP A 18 38.80 16.78 -13.79
N PRO A 19 37.61 16.15 -14.01
CA PRO A 19 36.59 16.03 -12.98
C PRO A 19 37.01 15.18 -11.79
N SER A 20 38.03 14.33 -11.92
CA SER A 20 38.55 13.50 -10.82
C SER A 20 39.29 14.31 -9.74
N LEU A 21 39.75 15.51 -10.08
CA LEU A 21 40.39 16.45 -9.17
C LEU A 21 39.43 17.40 -8.44
N ILE A 22 38.13 17.36 -8.80
CA ILE A 22 37.10 18.24 -8.27
C ILE A 22 36.19 17.47 -7.34
N GLU A 23 35.99 18.02 -6.16
CA GLU A 23 34.96 17.59 -5.25
C GLU A 23 33.97 18.74 -5.02
N VAL A 24 32.68 18.47 -5.18
CA VAL A 24 31.60 19.41 -4.90
C VAL A 24 30.74 18.84 -3.77
N THR A 25 30.42 19.68 -2.80
CA THR A 25 29.38 19.37 -1.81
C THR A 25 28.24 20.39 -1.90
N ILE A 26 27.00 19.91 -1.74
CA ILE A 26 25.78 20.72 -1.71
C ILE A 26 25.07 20.40 -0.41
N GLY A 27 24.89 21.40 0.46
CA GLY A 27 24.30 21.19 1.77
C GLY A 27 25.01 20.09 2.58
N GLY A 28 26.34 20.04 2.50
CA GLY A 28 27.15 19.04 3.18
C GLY A 28 27.21 17.64 2.53
N GLN A 29 26.45 17.38 1.47
CA GLN A 29 26.46 16.09 0.75
C GLN A 29 27.31 16.14 -0.52
N LYS A 30 28.09 15.09 -0.78
CA LYS A 30 28.95 15.01 -1.96
C LYS A 30 28.13 14.88 -3.24
N ALA A 31 28.28 15.85 -4.14
CA ALA A 31 27.62 15.91 -5.43
C ALA A 31 28.45 15.21 -6.52
N PRO A 32 27.87 14.32 -7.34
CA PRO A 32 28.55 13.75 -8.51
C PRO A 32 28.95 14.84 -9.50
N VAL A 33 30.26 14.96 -9.77
CA VAL A 33 30.79 15.84 -10.82
C VAL A 33 30.75 15.09 -12.13
N VAL A 34 29.99 15.57 -13.10
CA VAL A 34 29.80 14.93 -14.41
C VAL A 34 30.86 15.41 -15.40
N ASN A 35 31.15 16.72 -15.38
CA ASN A 35 32.11 17.33 -16.26
C ASN A 35 32.68 18.61 -15.65
N VAL A 36 33.87 19.02 -16.07
CA VAL A 36 34.48 20.28 -15.65
C VAL A 36 35.22 20.91 -16.83
N GLN A 37 35.14 22.22 -16.90
CA GLN A 37 35.96 23.08 -17.76
C GLN A 37 36.54 24.18 -16.89
N SER A 38 37.53 24.91 -17.37
CA SER A 38 38.27 25.91 -16.60
C SER A 38 37.36 26.95 -15.91
N THR A 39 36.16 27.18 -16.44
CA THR A 39 35.20 28.21 -15.93
C THR A 39 33.88 27.65 -15.49
N VAL A 40 33.60 26.36 -15.63
CA VAL A 40 32.32 25.76 -15.23
C VAL A 40 32.44 24.33 -14.76
N ILE A 41 31.80 24.01 -13.67
CA ILE A 41 31.61 22.63 -13.18
C ILE A 41 30.16 22.24 -13.42
N TYR A 42 29.96 21.05 -13.99
CA TYR A 42 28.66 20.41 -14.13
C TYR A 42 28.56 19.28 -13.11
N CYS A 43 27.66 19.43 -12.14
CA CYS A 43 27.37 18.40 -11.13
C CYS A 43 25.87 18.11 -11.01
N ILE A 44 25.56 17.05 -10.28
CA ILE A 44 24.19 16.60 -10.01
C ILE A 44 23.90 16.80 -8.53
N VAL A 45 22.71 17.35 -8.20
CA VAL A 45 22.24 17.45 -6.82
C VAL A 45 22.17 16.05 -6.22
N PRO A 46 22.87 15.76 -5.13
CA PRO A 46 22.82 14.44 -4.50
C PRO A 46 21.50 14.22 -3.78
N THR A 47 21.15 12.95 -3.58
CA THR A 47 20.07 12.57 -2.68
C THR A 47 20.40 12.98 -1.25
N LYS A 48 19.41 13.43 -0.49
CA LYS A 48 19.60 13.93 0.88
C LYS A 48 20.57 15.12 0.96
N ALA A 49 20.69 15.92 -0.07
CA ALA A 49 21.26 17.25 0.05
C ALA A 49 20.37 18.09 0.96
N TYR A 50 21.00 19.03 1.67
CA TYR A 50 20.26 20.01 2.47
C TYR A 50 20.29 21.36 1.78
N SER A 51 19.37 22.22 2.20
CA SER A 51 19.54 23.64 1.95
C SER A 51 20.78 24.14 2.69
N GLY A 52 21.68 24.79 1.99
CA GLY A 52 22.94 25.23 2.58
C GLY A 52 23.95 25.68 1.54
N GLU A 53 25.19 25.65 1.91
CA GLU A 53 26.30 26.12 1.09
C GLU A 53 26.68 25.09 0.01
N ILE A 54 27.18 25.59 -1.11
CA ILE A 54 27.85 24.78 -2.12
C ILE A 54 29.35 25.00 -1.93
N GLN A 55 30.10 23.94 -1.69
CA GLN A 55 31.56 24.01 -1.60
C GLN A 55 32.18 23.28 -2.78
N VAL A 56 33.22 23.88 -3.32
CA VAL A 56 34.07 23.30 -4.37
C VAL A 56 35.49 23.12 -3.82
N THR A 57 36.01 21.91 -3.93
CA THR A 57 37.39 21.58 -3.54
C THR A 57 38.15 21.08 -4.76
N ILE A 58 39.33 21.66 -5.00
CA ILE A 58 40.20 21.29 -6.12
C ILE A 58 41.49 20.71 -5.53
N LYS A 59 41.91 19.56 -6.05
CA LYS A 59 43.18 18.89 -5.70
C LYS A 59 44.20 19.10 -6.80
N GLN A 60 45.31 19.74 -6.49
CA GLN A 60 46.44 19.94 -7.41
C GLN A 60 47.71 19.37 -6.78
N GLY A 61 48.05 18.10 -7.09
CA GLY A 61 49.15 17.40 -6.44
C GLY A 61 48.89 17.19 -4.94
N GLU A 62 49.77 17.72 -4.09
CA GLU A 62 49.57 17.70 -2.61
C GLU A 62 48.79 18.89 -2.07
N GLU A 63 48.51 19.89 -2.93
CA GLU A 63 47.77 21.09 -2.51
C GLU A 63 46.26 20.89 -2.71
N ILE A 64 45.48 21.42 -1.74
CA ILE A 64 44.02 21.37 -1.74
C ILE A 64 43.50 22.80 -1.63
N TYR A 65 42.74 23.24 -2.61
CA TYR A 65 42.05 24.53 -2.62
C TYR A 65 40.58 24.29 -2.44
N SER A 66 39.97 25.02 -1.50
CA SER A 66 38.52 24.95 -1.24
C SER A 66 37.94 26.35 -1.23
N ALA A 67 36.78 26.50 -1.86
CA ALA A 67 36.04 27.74 -1.85
C ALA A 67 34.54 27.46 -1.74
N GLU A 68 33.84 28.35 -1.04
CA GLU A 68 32.39 28.39 -1.09
C GLU A 68 31.92 29.16 -2.32
N VAL A 69 30.77 28.77 -2.86
CA VAL A 69 30.10 29.57 -3.90
C VAL A 69 29.52 30.79 -3.19
N ALA A 70 30.14 31.94 -3.42
CA ALA A 70 29.83 33.16 -2.72
C ALA A 70 28.35 33.59 -2.89
N GLU A 71 27.75 34.02 -1.80
CA GLU A 71 26.46 34.71 -1.72
C GLU A 71 25.18 33.91 -2.04
N VAL A 72 25.27 32.61 -2.38
CA VAL A 72 24.08 31.82 -2.74
C VAL A 72 23.98 30.57 -1.87
N LYS A 73 23.01 30.54 -0.97
CA LYS A 73 22.62 29.28 -0.32
C LYS A 73 21.77 28.47 -1.28
N PHE A 74 22.13 27.22 -1.47
CA PHE A 74 21.32 26.30 -2.23
C PHE A 74 20.04 25.94 -1.45
N GLU A 75 18.88 26.09 -2.06
CA GLU A 75 17.61 25.65 -1.50
C GLU A 75 17.28 24.25 -2.05
N TYR A 76 17.38 23.25 -1.19
CA TYR A 76 17.01 21.88 -1.55
C TYR A 76 15.49 21.73 -1.58
N GLN A 77 14.99 21.20 -2.69
CA GLN A 77 13.58 20.88 -2.86
C GLN A 77 13.36 19.41 -2.56
N ARG A 78 12.73 19.11 -1.41
CA ARG A 78 12.34 17.74 -1.06
C ARG A 78 11.39 17.18 -2.10
N GLN A 79 11.62 15.93 -2.50
CA GLN A 79 10.79 15.19 -3.43
C GLN A 79 10.01 14.10 -2.71
N VAL A 80 8.91 13.67 -3.33
CA VAL A 80 8.27 12.42 -2.96
C VAL A 80 9.14 11.27 -3.45
N VAL A 81 9.53 10.39 -2.55
CA VAL A 81 10.39 9.24 -2.81
C VAL A 81 9.85 7.97 -2.20
N VAL A 82 10.36 6.84 -2.65
CA VAL A 82 10.16 5.54 -1.99
C VAL A 82 11.28 5.32 -0.99
N SER A 83 10.91 4.99 0.24
CA SER A 83 11.82 4.58 1.30
C SER A 83 11.33 3.30 1.98
N SER A 84 12.14 2.67 2.82
CA SER A 84 11.73 1.54 3.63
C SER A 84 11.31 2.03 5.02
N LEU A 85 10.11 1.65 5.49
CA LEU A 85 9.64 1.95 6.84
C LEU A 85 10.22 0.95 7.84
N CYS A 86 9.95 -0.33 7.61
CA CYS A 86 10.35 -1.42 8.49
C CYS A 86 10.37 -2.76 7.75
N GLY A 87 10.87 -3.80 8.41
CA GLY A 87 10.89 -5.16 7.87
C GLY A 87 12.31 -5.71 7.69
N ALA A 88 12.50 -6.61 6.74
CA ALA A 88 13.79 -7.22 6.46
C ALA A 88 14.86 -6.17 6.11
N THR A 89 16.05 -6.33 6.66
CA THR A 89 17.16 -5.38 6.51
C THR A 89 18.09 -5.72 5.35
N SER A 90 18.08 -6.97 4.88
CA SER A 90 18.93 -7.44 3.77
C SER A 90 18.17 -7.51 2.45
N GLU A 91 18.90 -7.39 1.35
CA GLU A 91 18.39 -7.42 -0.02
C GLU A 91 17.56 -8.66 -0.37
N GLN A 92 17.96 -9.82 0.13
CA GLN A 92 17.43 -11.12 -0.27
C GLN A 92 17.03 -11.99 0.92
N GLY A 93 17.07 -11.44 2.12
CA GLY A 93 16.86 -12.21 3.33
C GLY A 93 15.51 -11.97 3.97
N SER A 94 14.84 -13.06 4.32
CA SER A 94 13.81 -13.03 5.33
C SER A 94 14.46 -13.27 6.68
N ASN A 95 14.40 -12.28 7.56
CA ASN A 95 14.68 -12.52 8.97
C ASN A 95 13.42 -13.10 9.60
N SER A 96 13.55 -13.86 10.69
CA SER A 96 12.36 -14.28 11.44
C SER A 96 11.53 -13.06 11.84
N ALA A 97 10.24 -13.10 11.58
CA ALA A 97 9.31 -12.06 12.02
C ALA A 97 9.25 -12.06 13.56
N LYS A 98 9.30 -10.88 14.15
CA LYS A 98 9.19 -10.69 15.60
C LYS A 98 8.52 -9.35 15.92
N ASP A 99 7.97 -9.22 17.10
CA ASP A 99 7.58 -7.92 17.63
C ASP A 99 8.83 -7.11 17.98
N GLY A 100 8.80 -5.80 17.75
CA GLY A 100 9.95 -4.95 18.03
C GLY A 100 9.91 -3.60 17.31
N PRO A 101 10.95 -2.78 17.48
CA PRO A 101 11.01 -1.47 16.84
C PRO A 101 11.08 -1.59 15.31
N PHE A 102 10.68 -0.54 14.60
CA PHE A 102 10.63 -0.53 13.12
C PHE A 102 11.96 -0.94 12.47
N ASN A 103 13.07 -0.64 13.09
CA ASN A 103 14.40 -1.02 12.61
C ASN A 103 14.85 -2.43 13.03
N ASP A 104 14.06 -3.15 13.86
CA ASP A 104 14.38 -4.51 14.34
C ASP A 104 13.13 -5.39 14.58
N CYS A 105 12.11 -5.30 13.72
CA CYS A 105 10.91 -6.15 13.78
C CYS A 105 11.01 -7.42 12.93
N GLY A 106 12.13 -7.65 12.28
CA GLY A 106 12.30 -8.77 11.34
C GLY A 106 11.43 -8.63 10.09
N SER A 107 11.18 -9.73 9.42
CA SER A 107 10.39 -9.74 8.19
C SER A 107 8.92 -9.40 8.42
N ILE A 108 8.36 -8.61 7.51
CA ILE A 108 6.91 -8.46 7.31
C ILE A 108 6.56 -9.41 6.17
N THR A 109 5.90 -10.50 6.50
CA THR A 109 5.74 -11.61 5.56
C THR A 109 4.36 -11.60 4.94
N ASN A 110 4.31 -11.45 3.62
CA ASN A 110 3.08 -11.51 2.85
C ASN A 110 2.00 -10.49 3.29
N PRO A 111 2.33 -9.19 3.40
CA PRO A 111 1.40 -8.14 3.77
C PRO A 111 0.35 -7.94 2.68
N CYS A 112 -0.88 -8.38 2.93
CA CYS A 112 -1.94 -8.47 1.92
C CYS A 112 -2.89 -7.29 1.88
N PHE A 113 -3.18 -6.72 3.04
CA PHE A 113 -4.19 -5.68 3.17
C PHE A 113 -3.88 -4.79 4.37
N MET A 114 -3.84 -3.49 4.14
CA MET A 114 -3.47 -2.53 5.16
C MET A 114 -4.60 -1.52 5.37
N THR A 115 -4.88 -1.19 6.64
CA THR A 115 -5.88 -0.20 7.00
C THR A 115 -5.54 0.51 8.31
N TRP A 116 -5.88 1.80 8.40
CA TRP A 116 -5.71 2.60 9.60
C TRP A 116 -6.77 2.30 10.65
N ASP A 117 -6.38 2.42 11.92
CA ASP A 117 -7.34 2.42 13.02
C ASP A 117 -8.26 3.65 12.89
N PRO A 118 -9.59 3.47 12.94
CA PRO A 118 -10.53 4.58 12.75
C PRO A 118 -10.59 5.57 13.93
N GLU A 119 -10.00 5.25 15.08
CA GLU A 119 -9.97 6.10 16.27
C GLU A 119 -8.56 6.61 16.59
N ASP A 120 -7.52 5.87 16.20
CA ASP A 120 -6.12 6.27 16.38
C ASP A 120 -5.33 6.12 15.08
N HIS A 121 -5.26 7.17 14.31
CA HIS A 121 -4.54 7.21 13.03
C HIS A 121 -3.00 7.02 13.16
N ASN A 122 -2.48 6.77 14.36
CA ASN A 122 -1.08 6.33 14.55
C ASN A 122 -0.94 4.81 14.54
N LEU A 123 -2.04 4.07 14.40
CA LEU A 123 -2.04 2.62 14.33
C LEU A 123 -2.45 2.16 12.91
N LEU A 124 -1.54 1.48 12.23
CA LEU A 124 -1.79 0.85 10.93
C LEU A 124 -1.83 -0.67 11.13
N TYR A 125 -2.89 -1.31 10.70
CA TYR A 125 -3.03 -2.76 10.73
C TYR A 125 -2.70 -3.38 9.37
N ASP A 126 -2.06 -4.55 9.41
CA ASP A 126 -1.75 -5.36 8.24
C ASP A 126 -2.24 -6.79 8.42
N ALA A 127 -2.98 -7.28 7.45
CA ALA A 127 -3.33 -8.68 7.31
C ALA A 127 -2.21 -9.41 6.58
N GLU A 128 -1.45 -10.24 7.29
CA GLU A 128 -0.42 -11.08 6.70
C GLU A 128 -0.99 -12.46 6.33
N ASP A 129 -1.10 -12.74 5.03
CA ASP A 129 -1.64 -14.03 4.55
C ASP A 129 -0.67 -15.19 4.83
N ALA A 130 -1.22 -16.32 5.25
CA ALA A 130 -0.43 -17.50 5.63
C ALA A 130 -0.32 -18.56 4.52
N GLY A 131 -0.75 -18.31 3.31
CA GLY A 131 -0.92 -19.42 2.38
C GLY A 131 -0.60 -19.18 0.92
N ASP A 132 0.37 -18.29 0.59
CA ASP A 132 0.71 -18.08 -0.80
C ASP A 132 2.24 -18.09 -1.07
N ALA A 133 2.62 -17.88 -2.33
CA ALA A 133 4.01 -18.02 -2.78
C ALA A 133 5.01 -17.03 -2.13
N GLU A 134 4.51 -15.99 -1.49
CA GLU A 134 5.33 -14.97 -0.81
C GLU A 134 5.63 -15.33 0.66
N GLY A 135 5.23 -16.52 1.11
CA GLY A 135 5.55 -17.05 2.43
C GLY A 135 4.37 -17.06 3.40
N VAL A 136 4.67 -17.38 4.65
CA VAL A 136 3.69 -17.56 5.73
C VAL A 136 3.68 -16.35 6.64
N GLY A 137 2.61 -15.56 6.56
CA GLY A 137 2.38 -14.40 7.41
C GLY A 137 2.16 -14.74 8.89
N GLN A 138 2.13 -13.71 9.72
CA GLN A 138 2.00 -13.85 11.18
C GLN A 138 0.57 -13.65 11.70
N GLY A 139 -0.38 -13.33 10.82
CA GLY A 139 -1.77 -13.02 11.17
C GLY A 139 -2.05 -11.52 11.03
N ILE A 140 -2.52 -10.85 12.07
CA ILE A 140 -2.69 -9.40 12.04
C ILE A 140 -1.60 -8.71 12.85
N ARG A 141 -0.82 -7.88 12.15
CA ARG A 141 0.22 -7.04 12.74
C ARG A 141 -0.31 -5.61 12.90
N CYS A 142 0.19 -4.92 13.90
CA CYS A 142 -0.06 -3.51 14.15
C CYS A 142 1.26 -2.74 14.10
N PHE A 143 1.29 -1.67 13.32
CA PHE A 143 2.40 -0.72 13.24
C PHE A 143 2.01 0.51 14.04
N ASP A 144 2.66 0.72 15.16
CA ASP A 144 2.48 1.86 16.06
C ASP A 144 3.49 2.94 15.72
N PHE A 145 3.03 4.00 15.07
CA PHE A 145 3.87 5.11 14.63
C PHE A 145 4.29 6.04 15.79
N THR A 146 3.51 6.09 16.87
CA THR A 146 3.88 6.86 18.07
C THR A 146 5.11 6.29 18.74
N ASN A 147 5.14 4.97 18.94
CA ASN A 147 6.23 4.28 19.60
C ASN A 147 7.25 3.68 18.62
N LYS A 148 7.00 3.78 17.31
CA LYS A 148 7.81 3.18 16.24
C LYS A 148 8.03 1.67 16.47
N GLN A 149 6.94 0.95 16.78
CA GLN A 149 6.94 -0.48 17.13
C GLN A 149 6.00 -1.28 16.24
N VAL A 150 6.33 -2.53 16.03
CA VAL A 150 5.47 -3.52 15.38
C VAL A 150 5.05 -4.57 16.40
N TYR A 151 3.75 -4.85 16.48
CA TYR A 151 3.16 -5.84 17.36
C TYR A 151 2.38 -6.89 16.58
N THR A 152 2.53 -8.16 16.93
CA THR A 152 1.59 -9.20 16.51
C THR A 152 0.35 -9.11 17.38
N MET A 153 -0.73 -8.59 16.82
CA MET A 153 -1.97 -8.34 17.54
C MET A 153 -2.83 -9.61 17.62
N ILE A 154 -3.09 -10.24 16.48
CA ILE A 154 -3.82 -11.50 16.37
C ILE A 154 -2.93 -12.51 15.66
N PRO A 155 -2.35 -13.48 16.39
CA PRO A 155 -1.45 -14.46 15.80
C PRO A 155 -2.17 -15.36 14.79
N LYS A 156 -1.49 -15.80 13.74
CA LYS A 156 -2.04 -16.66 12.68
C LYS A 156 -2.74 -17.93 13.18
N ASN A 157 -2.23 -18.52 14.25
CA ASN A 157 -2.79 -19.76 14.85
C ASN A 157 -4.10 -19.52 15.61
N SER A 158 -4.49 -18.28 15.78
CA SER A 158 -5.71 -17.88 16.47
C SER A 158 -6.98 -17.97 15.59
N PHE A 159 -6.84 -18.04 14.28
CA PHE A 159 -7.98 -18.11 13.38
C PHE A 159 -8.49 -19.55 13.26
N VAL A 160 -9.70 -19.81 13.77
CA VAL A 160 -10.30 -21.15 13.80
C VAL A 160 -10.40 -21.71 12.39
N GLY A 161 -9.64 -22.76 12.15
CA GLY A 161 -9.63 -23.51 10.89
C GLY A 161 -9.03 -22.78 9.69
N SER A 162 -8.67 -21.50 9.77
CA SER A 162 -7.99 -20.75 8.71
C SER A 162 -6.83 -19.93 9.25
N GLN A 163 -5.81 -19.89 8.44
CA GLN A 163 -4.67 -19.01 8.69
C GLN A 163 -4.54 -17.92 7.62
N ARG A 164 -5.52 -17.83 6.69
CA ARG A 164 -5.48 -16.93 5.54
C ARG A 164 -6.27 -15.66 5.83
N CYS A 165 -5.65 -14.75 6.57
CA CYS A 165 -6.17 -13.42 6.79
C CYS A 165 -6.04 -12.60 5.49
N ARG A 166 -7.15 -12.04 4.99
CA ARG A 166 -7.19 -11.38 3.67
C ARG A 166 -7.51 -9.89 3.72
N THR A 167 -8.47 -9.51 4.53
CA THR A 167 -8.90 -8.12 4.63
C THR A 167 -9.20 -7.76 6.06
N ILE A 168 -9.04 -6.49 6.39
CA ILE A 168 -9.42 -5.87 7.65
C ILE A 168 -10.28 -4.66 7.33
N ASP A 169 -11.41 -4.53 8.01
CA ASP A 169 -12.26 -3.35 7.97
C ASP A 169 -12.85 -3.09 9.34
N PHE A 170 -13.60 -2.01 9.52
CA PHE A 170 -14.17 -1.64 10.80
C PHE A 170 -15.66 -1.38 10.69
N TYR A 171 -16.41 -1.97 11.61
CA TYR A 171 -17.82 -1.69 11.82
C TYR A 171 -17.99 -0.81 13.04
N LYS A 172 -18.71 0.30 12.89
CA LYS A 172 -19.10 1.17 13.99
C LYS A 172 -20.52 0.84 14.41
N ASP A 173 -20.70 0.36 15.65
CA ASP A 173 -22.02 0.02 16.20
C ASP A 173 -22.87 1.28 16.52
N ASP A 174 -24.15 1.06 16.85
CA ASP A 174 -25.05 2.15 17.16
C ASP A 174 -24.70 2.90 18.46
N ASN A 175 -23.82 2.36 19.31
CA ASN A 175 -23.25 3.01 20.49
C ASN A 175 -21.98 3.81 20.18
N GLY A 176 -21.52 3.77 18.94
CA GLY A 176 -20.32 4.46 18.48
C GLY A 176 -19.02 3.69 18.67
N LYS A 177 -19.06 2.43 19.13
CA LYS A 177 -17.89 1.59 19.32
C LYS A 177 -17.48 0.92 18.02
N TYR A 178 -16.17 0.89 17.75
CA TYR A 178 -15.62 0.20 16.58
C TYR A 178 -15.28 -1.26 16.88
N HIS A 179 -15.63 -2.11 15.93
CA HIS A 179 -15.34 -3.55 15.90
C HIS A 179 -14.51 -3.84 14.65
N MET A 180 -13.42 -4.60 14.80
CA MET A 180 -12.61 -5.02 13.66
C MET A 180 -13.29 -6.17 12.94
N ILE A 181 -13.44 -6.08 11.65
CA ILE A 181 -13.99 -7.10 10.75
C ILE A 181 -12.84 -7.70 9.94
N VAL A 182 -12.70 -9.01 9.98
CA VAL A 182 -11.60 -9.72 9.32
C VAL A 182 -12.15 -10.74 8.34
N GLY A 183 -11.79 -10.60 7.07
CA GLY A 183 -12.08 -11.57 6.01
C GLY A 183 -11.05 -12.69 5.97
N LEU A 184 -11.52 -13.94 5.91
CA LEU A 184 -10.68 -15.14 5.98
C LEU A 184 -10.93 -16.07 4.81
N ALA A 185 -9.89 -16.39 4.05
CA ALA A 185 -9.98 -17.32 2.93
C ALA A 185 -9.85 -18.78 3.35
N GLN A 186 -10.89 -19.56 3.07
CA GLN A 186 -10.90 -21.01 3.32
C GLN A 186 -11.66 -21.80 2.26
N GLY A 187 -11.29 -23.07 2.13
CA GLY A 187 -11.80 -23.98 1.10
C GLY A 187 -13.03 -24.81 1.46
N ASN A 188 -13.70 -24.59 2.59
CA ASN A 188 -14.79 -25.46 3.05
C ASN A 188 -16.05 -24.64 3.38
N VAL A 189 -17.24 -25.15 3.05
CA VAL A 189 -18.52 -24.45 3.23
C VAL A 189 -18.88 -24.09 4.69
N ASN A 190 -18.33 -24.81 5.66
CA ASN A 190 -18.53 -24.55 7.06
C ASN A 190 -17.37 -23.75 7.70
N SER A 191 -16.45 -23.26 6.87
CA SER A 191 -15.29 -22.55 7.34
C SER A 191 -15.64 -21.14 7.80
N THR A 192 -14.83 -20.63 8.69
CA THR A 192 -14.88 -19.22 9.08
C THR A 192 -14.56 -18.32 7.90
N ALA A 193 -15.52 -17.48 7.50
CA ALA A 193 -15.35 -16.55 6.39
C ALA A 193 -15.12 -15.12 6.88
N VAL A 194 -15.86 -14.69 7.89
CA VAL A 194 -15.70 -13.37 8.49
C VAL A 194 -15.74 -13.47 10.01
N MET A 195 -14.80 -12.84 10.66
CA MET A 195 -14.74 -12.68 12.11
C MET A 195 -14.93 -11.21 12.51
N MET A 196 -15.46 -11.01 13.71
CA MET A 196 -15.55 -9.73 14.37
C MET A 196 -14.77 -9.78 15.68
N PHE A 197 -14.02 -8.72 15.97
CA PHE A 197 -13.27 -8.55 17.22
C PHE A 197 -13.70 -7.24 17.89
N ASP A 198 -13.93 -7.29 19.20
CA ASP A 198 -14.23 -6.11 19.97
C ASP A 198 -12.96 -5.36 20.37
N ARG A 199 -13.05 -4.03 20.37
CA ARG A 199 -11.99 -3.20 20.95
C ARG A 199 -11.93 -3.42 22.46
N ILE A 200 -10.72 -3.60 22.97
CA ILE A 200 -10.46 -3.71 24.40
C ILE A 200 -9.96 -2.36 24.90
N GLU A 201 -10.61 -1.86 25.93
CA GLU A 201 -10.13 -0.68 26.65
C GLU A 201 -9.06 -1.07 27.69
N GLY A 202 -7.99 -0.28 27.79
CA GLY A 202 -6.98 -0.44 28.83
C GLY A 202 -6.04 -1.64 28.68
N GLY A 203 -5.87 -2.19 27.48
CA GLY A 203 -4.91 -3.26 27.21
C GLY A 203 -3.45 -2.82 27.36
N THR A 204 -2.55 -3.78 27.59
CA THR A 204 -1.08 -3.52 27.68
C THR A 204 -0.44 -3.24 26.32
N LYS A 205 -1.13 -3.49 25.22
CA LYS A 205 -0.71 -3.16 23.85
C LYS A 205 -1.50 -1.96 23.35
N PRO A 206 -0.92 -1.05 22.58
CA PRO A 206 -1.60 0.11 22.04
C PRO A 206 -2.73 -0.25 21.07
N CYS A 207 -2.64 -1.41 20.41
CA CYS A 207 -3.65 -1.93 19.49
C CYS A 207 -4.81 -2.55 20.29
N GLY A 208 -5.90 -1.87 20.41
CA GLY A 208 -7.04 -2.24 21.25
C GLY A 208 -7.83 -3.49 20.86
N PHE A 209 -7.24 -4.47 20.15
CA PHE A 209 -7.89 -5.71 19.74
C PHE A 209 -7.07 -6.92 20.16
N THR A 210 -7.74 -8.03 20.51
CA THR A 210 -7.09 -9.29 20.85
C THR A 210 -7.91 -10.47 20.34
N TRP A 211 -7.23 -11.57 20.12
CA TRP A 211 -7.82 -12.84 19.75
C TRP A 211 -8.93 -13.30 20.71
N GLY A 212 -8.77 -13.12 22.02
CA GLY A 212 -9.65 -13.70 23.04
C GLY A 212 -11.12 -13.29 22.96
N ASN A 213 -11.47 -12.26 22.21
CA ASN A 213 -12.85 -11.80 22.03
C ASN A 213 -13.37 -11.91 20.58
N GLY A 214 -12.62 -12.62 19.74
CA GLY A 214 -13.04 -12.85 18.36
C GLY A 214 -14.21 -13.81 18.26
N ARG A 215 -15.19 -13.47 17.40
CA ARG A 215 -16.34 -14.30 17.09
C ARG A 215 -16.56 -14.45 15.60
N VAL A 216 -17.02 -15.61 15.18
CA VAL A 216 -17.40 -15.88 13.80
C VAL A 216 -18.74 -15.25 13.52
N ILE A 217 -18.83 -14.36 12.54
CA ILE A 217 -20.10 -13.73 12.12
C ILE A 217 -20.63 -14.29 10.80
N VAL A 218 -19.73 -14.81 9.93
CA VAL A 218 -20.11 -15.50 8.70
C VAL A 218 -19.32 -16.80 8.57
N GLN A 219 -20.04 -17.88 8.27
CA GLN A 219 -19.47 -19.14 7.82
C GLN A 219 -19.79 -19.35 6.33
N ASN A 220 -18.77 -19.49 5.52
CA ASN A 220 -18.90 -19.72 4.08
C ASN A 220 -17.58 -20.22 3.52
N GLN A 221 -17.61 -20.66 2.27
CA GLN A 221 -16.42 -21.09 1.54
C GLN A 221 -15.74 -19.89 0.86
N GLY A 222 -14.43 -19.71 1.14
CA GLY A 222 -13.58 -18.87 0.31
C GLY A 222 -13.89 -17.38 0.30
N CYS A 223 -13.96 -16.73 1.46
CA CYS A 223 -14.00 -15.27 1.53
C CYS A 223 -12.62 -14.70 1.23
N GLN A 224 -12.48 -14.00 0.10
CA GLN A 224 -11.25 -13.28 -0.27
C GLN A 224 -11.29 -11.82 0.19
N ALA A 225 -12.48 -11.24 0.31
CA ALA A 225 -12.66 -9.88 0.75
C ALA A 225 -13.92 -9.75 1.60
N ALA A 226 -13.83 -8.94 2.65
CA ALA A 226 -14.94 -8.47 3.45
C ALA A 226 -14.78 -6.96 3.64
N ALA A 227 -15.83 -6.19 3.40
CA ALA A 227 -15.82 -4.73 3.50
C ALA A 227 -17.14 -4.22 4.06
N ILE A 228 -17.07 -3.20 4.91
CA ILE A 228 -18.22 -2.49 5.45
C ILE A 228 -18.54 -1.31 4.53
N HIS A 229 -19.80 -1.20 4.14
CA HIS A 229 -20.24 -0.06 3.35
C HIS A 229 -20.26 1.21 4.21
N PRO A 230 -19.53 2.28 3.85
CA PRO A 230 -19.25 3.40 4.74
C PRO A 230 -20.48 4.20 5.15
N THR A 231 -21.55 4.17 4.36
CA THR A 231 -22.78 4.94 4.65
C THR A 231 -23.95 4.09 5.15
N THR A 232 -24.03 2.82 4.77
CA THR A 232 -25.13 1.94 5.22
C THR A 232 -24.76 1.05 6.39
N GLY A 233 -23.47 0.78 6.60
CA GLY A 233 -22.98 -0.18 7.60
C GLY A 233 -23.23 -1.65 7.23
N ASP A 234 -23.73 -1.94 6.02
CA ASP A 234 -23.89 -3.30 5.53
C ASP A 234 -22.52 -3.94 5.28
N LEU A 235 -22.37 -5.21 5.62
CA LEU A 235 -21.19 -5.99 5.30
C LEU A 235 -21.34 -6.62 3.91
N TYR A 236 -20.36 -6.39 3.04
CA TYR A 236 -20.18 -7.10 1.78
C TYR A 236 -19.03 -8.07 1.86
N PHE A 237 -19.19 -9.28 1.37
CA PHE A 237 -18.14 -10.27 1.34
C PHE A 237 -18.19 -11.15 0.10
N SER A 238 -17.03 -11.61 -0.34
CA SER A 238 -16.90 -12.45 -1.52
C SER A 238 -16.95 -13.93 -1.19
N ASN A 239 -17.47 -14.71 -2.13
CA ASN A 239 -17.24 -16.16 -2.20
C ASN A 239 -16.51 -16.46 -3.50
N TYR A 240 -15.23 -16.79 -3.42
CA TYR A 240 -14.42 -16.99 -4.62
C TYR A 240 -14.81 -18.20 -5.44
N GLN A 241 -15.30 -19.28 -4.83
CA GLN A 241 -15.63 -20.51 -5.56
C GLN A 241 -16.78 -20.35 -6.56
N ASN A 242 -17.73 -19.48 -6.20
CA ASN A 242 -18.90 -19.21 -7.05
C ASN A 242 -18.83 -17.81 -7.69
N SER A 243 -17.77 -17.05 -7.43
CA SER A 243 -17.63 -15.64 -7.85
C SER A 243 -18.81 -14.77 -7.42
N LEU A 244 -19.34 -15.00 -6.23
CA LEU A 244 -20.52 -14.29 -5.69
C LEU A 244 -20.10 -13.20 -4.73
N LEU A 245 -20.82 -12.08 -4.80
CA LEU A 245 -20.83 -11.05 -3.80
C LEU A 245 -22.10 -11.22 -2.96
N TYR A 246 -21.93 -11.33 -1.65
CA TYR A 246 -23.00 -11.36 -0.66
C TYR A 246 -23.05 -10.07 0.13
N ARG A 247 -24.24 -9.78 0.68
CA ARG A 247 -24.47 -8.69 1.64
C ARG A 247 -25.14 -9.23 2.88
N VAL A 248 -24.65 -8.79 4.05
CA VAL A 248 -25.34 -8.91 5.34
C VAL A 248 -25.73 -7.50 5.78
N LYS A 249 -27.02 -7.31 6.09
CA LYS A 249 -27.54 -6.01 6.48
C LYS A 249 -26.97 -5.55 7.83
N LYS A 250 -26.82 -4.23 8.01
CA LYS A 250 -26.31 -3.58 9.22
C LYS A 250 -26.95 -4.13 10.48
N TYR A 251 -28.30 -4.28 10.52
CA TYR A 251 -29.00 -4.73 11.73
C TYR A 251 -28.55 -6.13 12.20
N VAL A 252 -28.16 -7.02 11.27
CA VAL A 252 -27.61 -8.35 11.61
C VAL A 252 -26.22 -8.23 12.20
N ILE A 253 -25.39 -7.34 11.66
CA ILE A 253 -24.05 -7.06 12.20
C ILE A 253 -24.16 -6.45 13.59
N GLU A 254 -25.11 -5.57 13.81
CA GLU A 254 -25.43 -4.95 15.11
C GLU A 254 -25.84 -6.00 16.16
N GLU A 255 -26.59 -7.04 15.76
CA GLU A 255 -26.92 -8.15 16.66
C GLU A 255 -25.66 -8.89 17.14
N PHE A 256 -24.66 -9.06 16.27
CA PHE A 256 -23.35 -9.62 16.69
C PHE A 256 -22.58 -8.65 17.59
N ALA A 257 -22.53 -7.37 17.25
CA ALA A 257 -21.83 -6.36 18.02
C ALA A 257 -22.36 -6.26 19.46
N THR A 258 -23.67 -6.37 19.62
CA THR A 258 -24.37 -6.30 20.91
C THR A 258 -24.51 -7.64 21.63
N GLY A 259 -24.04 -8.74 21.03
CA GLY A 259 -24.15 -10.09 21.60
C GLY A 259 -25.56 -10.71 21.54
N LYS A 260 -26.49 -10.09 20.87
CA LYS A 260 -27.85 -10.64 20.64
C LYS A 260 -27.85 -11.85 19.72
N ARG A 261 -26.90 -11.90 18.80
CA ARG A 261 -26.71 -13.02 17.88
C ARG A 261 -25.35 -13.67 18.11
N THR A 262 -25.34 -15.00 18.25
CA THR A 262 -24.14 -15.82 18.39
C THR A 262 -23.98 -16.85 17.27
N THR A 263 -25.08 -17.13 16.53
CA THR A 263 -25.07 -18.08 15.41
C THR A 263 -24.61 -17.37 14.15
N PRO A 264 -23.51 -17.84 13.51
CA PRO A 264 -23.01 -17.26 12.29
C PRO A 264 -24.02 -17.27 11.14
N VAL A 265 -23.98 -16.26 10.29
CA VAL A 265 -24.71 -16.24 9.03
C VAL A 265 -24.14 -17.30 8.09
N ARG A 266 -25.01 -18.06 7.42
CA ARG A 266 -24.65 -19.12 6.46
C ARG A 266 -25.42 -18.93 5.15
N PRO A 267 -24.80 -18.39 4.11
CA PRO A 267 -25.44 -18.20 2.81
C PRO A 267 -26.02 -19.50 2.25
N GLY A 268 -27.25 -19.44 1.72
CA GLY A 268 -27.94 -20.58 1.12
C GLY A 268 -28.55 -21.58 2.11
N THR A 269 -28.69 -21.25 3.38
CA THR A 269 -29.38 -22.08 4.40
C THR A 269 -30.70 -21.44 4.83
N ALA A 270 -31.51 -22.17 5.60
CA ALA A 270 -32.79 -21.66 6.11
C ALA A 270 -32.64 -20.47 7.07
N ASP A 271 -31.47 -20.30 7.70
CA ASP A 271 -31.11 -19.15 8.56
C ASP A 271 -30.25 -18.13 7.75
N ASP A 272 -30.65 -17.88 6.50
CA ASP A 272 -29.88 -17.08 5.58
C ASP A 272 -30.20 -15.59 5.73
N ALA A 273 -29.36 -14.89 6.51
CA ALA A 273 -29.35 -13.43 6.58
C ALA A 273 -28.42 -12.78 5.53
N ALA A 274 -27.79 -13.58 4.67
CA ALA A 274 -26.95 -13.10 3.57
C ALA A 274 -27.75 -13.08 2.26
N GLN A 275 -27.69 -11.95 1.58
CA GLN A 275 -28.31 -11.77 0.26
C GLN A 275 -27.27 -11.87 -0.81
N THR A 276 -27.52 -12.71 -1.84
CA THR A 276 -26.70 -12.69 -3.06
C THR A 276 -26.99 -11.39 -3.80
N ILE A 277 -25.96 -10.60 -4.07
CA ILE A 277 -26.09 -9.30 -4.74
C ILE A 277 -25.81 -9.44 -6.23
N LEU A 278 -24.64 -9.95 -6.57
CA LEU A 278 -24.23 -10.11 -7.96
C LEU A 278 -23.24 -11.26 -8.10
N LYS A 279 -23.04 -11.70 -9.33
CA LYS A 279 -21.98 -12.61 -9.71
C LYS A 279 -20.94 -11.83 -10.50
N VAL A 280 -19.71 -11.82 -10.02
CA VAL A 280 -18.56 -11.40 -10.81
C VAL A 280 -18.34 -12.47 -11.88
N GLN A 281 -18.43 -12.11 -13.14
CA GLN A 281 -18.52 -13.06 -14.28
C GLN A 281 -17.25 -13.85 -14.56
N ASP A 282 -16.46 -14.15 -13.56
CA ASP A 282 -15.20 -14.83 -13.75
C ASP A 282 -15.13 -16.14 -12.98
N LYS A 283 -14.56 -17.16 -13.61
CA LYS A 283 -14.37 -18.49 -13.01
C LYS A 283 -13.12 -18.58 -12.14
N GLU A 284 -12.31 -17.55 -12.15
CA GLU A 284 -11.04 -17.49 -11.41
C GLU A 284 -11.20 -16.64 -10.16
N TRP A 285 -11.79 -17.08 -9.25
CA TRP A 285 -11.99 -17.08 -7.81
C TRP A 285 -11.61 -15.83 -7.02
N GLU A 286 -10.47 -15.18 -7.28
CA GLU A 286 -9.97 -14.14 -6.39
C GLU A 286 -10.36 -12.75 -6.89
N PHE A 287 -11.22 -12.08 -6.13
CA PHE A 287 -11.44 -10.66 -6.30
C PHE A 287 -11.47 -9.94 -4.95
N ASN A 288 -10.87 -8.76 -4.90
CA ASN A 288 -10.98 -7.85 -3.76
C ASN A 288 -12.06 -6.81 -4.00
N ILE A 289 -12.64 -6.33 -2.90
CA ILE A 289 -13.71 -5.32 -2.91
C ILE A 289 -13.14 -4.05 -2.26
N MET A 290 -13.13 -2.94 -3.01
CA MET A 290 -12.73 -1.63 -2.51
C MET A 290 -13.90 -0.68 -2.67
N ILE A 291 -14.60 -0.40 -1.55
CA ILE A 291 -15.74 0.51 -1.56
C ILE A 291 -15.23 1.94 -1.49
N HIS A 292 -15.76 2.79 -2.38
CA HIS A 292 -15.41 4.21 -2.40
C HIS A 292 -15.79 4.87 -1.05
N PRO A 293 -14.99 5.80 -0.50
CA PRO A 293 -15.26 6.43 0.79
C PRO A 293 -16.64 7.09 0.92
N THR A 294 -17.21 7.56 -0.20
CA THR A 294 -18.58 8.10 -0.22
C THR A 294 -19.68 7.04 -0.31
N GLY A 295 -19.34 5.76 -0.48
CA GLY A 295 -20.29 4.67 -0.70
C GLY A 295 -20.96 4.63 -2.07
N LYS A 296 -20.64 5.53 -2.99
CA LYS A 296 -21.34 5.66 -4.28
C LYS A 296 -21.04 4.52 -5.26
N TYR A 297 -19.92 3.87 -5.12
CA TYR A 297 -19.52 2.72 -5.95
C TYR A 297 -18.44 1.87 -5.27
N ALA A 298 -18.15 0.73 -5.85
CA ALA A 298 -17.01 -0.12 -5.48
C ALA A 298 -16.22 -0.54 -6.69
N TYR A 299 -14.92 -0.74 -6.50
CA TYR A 299 -14.07 -1.47 -7.43
C TYR A 299 -13.92 -2.93 -6.99
N PHE A 300 -14.08 -3.83 -7.94
CA PHE A 300 -13.74 -5.25 -7.78
C PHE A 300 -12.46 -5.52 -8.57
N MET A 301 -11.41 -5.82 -7.85
CA MET A 301 -10.13 -6.17 -8.45
C MET A 301 -10.13 -7.65 -8.76
N VAL A 302 -10.31 -8.01 -10.03
CA VAL A 302 -10.37 -9.43 -10.47
C VAL A 302 -8.93 -9.91 -10.70
N ILE A 303 -8.32 -10.33 -9.58
CA ILE A 303 -6.88 -10.50 -9.41
C ILE A 303 -6.28 -11.41 -10.47
N ASN A 304 -6.81 -12.63 -10.61
CA ASN A 304 -6.25 -13.65 -11.50
C ASN A 304 -6.65 -13.48 -12.99
N ARG A 305 -7.38 -12.40 -13.30
CA ARG A 305 -7.82 -12.08 -14.66
C ARG A 305 -7.39 -10.70 -15.14
N ASN A 306 -6.62 -9.98 -14.31
CA ASN A 306 -5.90 -8.78 -14.70
C ASN A 306 -6.77 -7.60 -15.14
N TYR A 307 -7.95 -7.43 -14.52
CA TYR A 307 -8.82 -6.27 -14.78
C TYR A 307 -9.58 -5.82 -13.54
N ILE A 308 -10.16 -4.63 -13.62
CA ILE A 308 -10.90 -3.99 -12.54
C ILE A 308 -12.31 -3.71 -13.03
N LEU A 309 -13.29 -4.13 -12.24
CA LEU A 309 -14.70 -3.80 -12.43
C LEU A 309 -15.09 -2.63 -11.54
N ARG A 310 -16.00 -1.79 -12.02
CA ARG A 310 -16.74 -0.83 -11.22
C ARG A 310 -18.18 -1.25 -11.12
N SER A 311 -18.75 -1.15 -9.93
CA SER A 311 -20.17 -1.34 -9.66
C SER A 311 -20.70 -0.14 -8.88
N ASP A 312 -21.67 0.56 -9.45
CA ASP A 312 -22.28 1.72 -8.83
C ASP A 312 -23.32 1.28 -7.78
N PHE A 313 -23.45 2.08 -6.71
CA PHE A 313 -24.41 1.86 -5.64
C PHE A 313 -25.67 2.65 -5.91
N ASN A 314 -26.83 1.99 -5.99
CA ASN A 314 -28.10 2.61 -6.33
C ASN A 314 -28.89 3.19 -5.13
N GLY A 315 -28.25 3.26 -3.95
CA GLY A 315 -28.88 3.67 -2.69
C GLY A 315 -29.34 2.48 -1.83
N GLU A 316 -29.41 1.29 -2.41
CA GLU A 316 -29.78 0.06 -1.69
C GLU A 316 -28.71 -1.03 -1.83
N THR A 317 -28.16 -1.23 -3.03
CA THR A 317 -27.20 -2.29 -3.32
C THR A 317 -26.31 -1.94 -4.49
N PHE A 318 -25.24 -2.68 -4.67
CA PHE A 318 -24.39 -2.60 -5.86
C PHE A 318 -25.11 -3.17 -7.08
N THR A 319 -24.95 -2.48 -8.21
CA THR A 319 -25.56 -2.83 -9.50
C THR A 319 -24.65 -3.74 -10.34
N ALA A 320 -25.11 -4.16 -11.50
CA ALA A 320 -24.29 -4.96 -12.42
C ALA A 320 -22.96 -4.27 -12.74
N PRO A 321 -21.81 -4.92 -12.52
CA PRO A 321 -20.50 -4.30 -12.73
C PRO A 321 -20.13 -4.21 -14.21
N TYR A 322 -19.25 -3.24 -14.52
CA TYR A 322 -18.63 -3.07 -15.82
C TYR A 322 -17.12 -2.89 -15.71
N VAL A 323 -16.37 -3.20 -16.75
CA VAL A 323 -14.92 -3.05 -16.77
C VAL A 323 -14.56 -1.57 -16.83
N ILE A 324 -13.88 -1.08 -15.79
CA ILE A 324 -13.37 0.30 -15.76
C ILE A 324 -11.94 0.36 -16.30
N ALA A 325 -11.12 -0.66 -16.09
CA ALA A 325 -9.75 -0.73 -16.58
C ALA A 325 -9.24 -2.17 -16.70
N GLY A 326 -8.34 -2.39 -17.65
CA GLY A 326 -7.72 -3.69 -17.89
C GLY A 326 -8.52 -4.55 -18.88
N VAL A 327 -8.03 -5.75 -19.15
CA VAL A 327 -8.63 -6.73 -20.05
C VAL A 327 -8.56 -8.10 -19.43
N ASN A 328 -9.68 -8.82 -19.47
CA ASN A 328 -9.72 -10.21 -19.03
C ASN A 328 -8.67 -11.04 -19.78
N SER A 329 -7.70 -11.56 -19.07
CA SER A 329 -6.61 -12.36 -19.61
C SER A 329 -6.30 -13.54 -18.69
N ASN A 330 -5.53 -14.52 -19.17
CA ASN A 330 -5.12 -15.63 -18.32
C ASN A 330 -4.27 -15.17 -17.15
N LYS A 331 -4.40 -15.84 -16.02
CA LYS A 331 -3.73 -15.50 -14.76
C LYS A 331 -2.20 -15.33 -14.86
N ASP A 332 -1.57 -16.05 -15.76
CA ASP A 332 -0.12 -16.03 -15.97
C ASP A 332 0.31 -15.06 -17.11
N THR A 333 -0.61 -14.26 -17.63
CA THR A 333 -0.34 -13.28 -18.68
C THR A 333 -0.16 -11.91 -18.02
N TYR A 334 1.06 -11.60 -17.62
CA TYR A 334 1.38 -10.33 -16.99
C TYR A 334 1.87 -9.33 -18.04
N ILE A 335 1.00 -8.39 -18.40
CA ILE A 335 1.32 -7.32 -19.35
C ILE A 335 1.34 -6.00 -18.56
N TYR A 336 2.29 -5.16 -18.88
CA TYR A 336 2.40 -3.83 -18.32
C TYR A 336 2.13 -2.80 -19.38
N GLN A 337 1.06 -2.02 -19.18
CA GLN A 337 0.72 -0.90 -20.08
C GLN A 337 -0.15 0.11 -19.36
N ASP A 338 0.22 1.39 -19.44
CA ASP A 338 -0.63 2.52 -19.09
C ASP A 338 -1.64 2.80 -20.21
N GLY A 339 -2.77 3.42 -19.89
CA GLY A 339 -3.78 3.76 -20.88
C GLY A 339 -5.18 3.92 -20.28
N VAL A 340 -6.16 4.19 -21.11
CA VAL A 340 -7.56 4.38 -20.70
C VAL A 340 -8.35 3.09 -20.88
N GLY A 341 -9.11 2.71 -19.87
CA GLY A 341 -10.04 1.59 -19.93
C GLY A 341 -9.35 0.30 -20.38
N ASN A 342 -9.82 -0.27 -21.48
CA ASN A 342 -9.29 -1.51 -22.04
C ASN A 342 -7.93 -1.38 -22.76
N GLN A 343 -7.35 -0.20 -22.83
CA GLN A 343 -5.95 -0.03 -23.28
C GLN A 343 -4.97 -0.34 -22.16
N ALA A 344 -5.37 -0.15 -20.91
CA ALA A 344 -4.54 -0.50 -19.77
C ALA A 344 -4.33 -2.01 -19.65
N ARG A 345 -3.18 -2.41 -19.12
CA ARG A 345 -2.86 -3.81 -18.80
C ARG A 345 -2.27 -3.92 -17.40
N PHE A 346 -2.65 -4.98 -16.73
CA PHE A 346 -2.19 -5.31 -15.38
C PHE A 346 -1.55 -6.69 -15.33
N GLY A 347 -0.75 -6.89 -14.29
CA GLY A 347 -0.22 -8.18 -13.90
C GLY A 347 -0.66 -8.54 -12.48
N ASN A 348 -1.89 -9.02 -12.31
CA ASN A 348 -2.44 -9.41 -11.01
C ASN A 348 -2.65 -8.19 -10.08
N PRO A 349 -3.56 -7.25 -10.42
CA PRO A 349 -3.88 -6.11 -9.57
C PRO A 349 -4.48 -6.62 -8.26
N TYR A 350 -3.87 -6.27 -7.11
CA TYR A 350 -4.14 -7.00 -5.88
C TYR A 350 -4.99 -6.23 -4.87
N SER A 351 -4.56 -5.06 -4.46
CA SER A 351 -5.23 -4.21 -3.49
C SER A 351 -5.12 -2.75 -3.89
N GLY A 352 -5.92 -1.88 -3.28
CA GLY A 352 -5.87 -0.47 -3.57
C GLY A 352 -6.50 0.39 -2.49
N VAL A 353 -6.29 1.69 -2.59
CA VAL A 353 -6.82 2.70 -1.68
C VAL A 353 -7.26 3.93 -2.46
N PHE A 354 -8.38 4.52 -2.07
CA PHE A 354 -8.84 5.79 -2.61
C PHE A 354 -8.07 6.93 -1.96
N VAL A 355 -7.45 7.76 -2.77
CA VAL A 355 -6.64 8.91 -2.37
C VAL A 355 -7.28 10.17 -2.90
N LYS A 356 -7.59 11.10 -2.01
CA LYS A 356 -8.19 12.37 -2.40
C LYS A 356 -7.21 13.18 -3.24
N ASN A 357 -7.64 13.60 -4.43
CA ASN A 357 -6.83 14.40 -5.34
C ASN A 357 -7.30 15.86 -5.31
N PRO A 358 -6.48 16.80 -4.83
CA PRO A 358 -6.84 18.21 -4.75
C PRO A 358 -7.20 18.84 -6.11
N GLU A 359 -6.68 18.30 -7.22
CA GLU A 359 -7.00 18.77 -8.57
C GLU A 359 -8.46 18.50 -8.96
N TYR A 360 -9.12 17.57 -8.26
CA TYR A 360 -10.52 17.21 -8.50
C TYR A 360 -11.49 17.96 -7.59
N ALA A 361 -11.00 18.92 -6.80
CA ALA A 361 -11.84 19.65 -5.85
C ALA A 361 -13.09 20.25 -6.51
N GLY A 362 -14.26 19.91 -5.98
CA GLY A 362 -15.56 20.33 -6.51
C GLY A 362 -16.12 19.44 -7.62
N ASN A 363 -15.42 18.41 -8.07
CA ASN A 363 -15.95 17.41 -8.99
C ASN A 363 -16.89 16.43 -8.25
N SER A 364 -17.69 15.69 -9.01
CA SER A 364 -18.57 14.64 -8.46
C SER A 364 -17.83 13.49 -7.81
N ASP A 365 -16.57 13.29 -8.19
CA ASP A 365 -15.62 12.35 -7.63
C ASP A 365 -14.26 13.06 -7.49
N GLU A 366 -13.74 13.06 -6.27
CA GLU A 366 -12.50 13.75 -5.91
C GLU A 366 -11.33 12.79 -5.63
N TYR A 367 -11.47 11.51 -6.00
CA TYR A 367 -10.52 10.49 -5.61
C TYR A 367 -9.89 9.78 -6.80
N ASP A 368 -8.57 9.67 -6.79
CA ASP A 368 -7.85 8.65 -7.55
C ASP A 368 -7.81 7.34 -6.76
N PHE A 369 -7.68 6.24 -7.46
CA PHE A 369 -7.49 4.93 -6.85
C PHE A 369 -6.07 4.44 -7.08
N TYR A 370 -5.28 4.41 -6.01
CA TYR A 370 -3.92 3.89 -6.02
C TYR A 370 -3.94 2.39 -5.77
N LEU A 371 -3.29 1.61 -6.61
CA LEU A 371 -3.36 0.15 -6.54
C LEU A 371 -1.99 -0.51 -6.73
N THR A 372 -1.85 -1.69 -6.15
CA THR A 372 -0.68 -2.55 -6.33
C THR A 372 -0.88 -3.45 -7.55
N ASP A 373 0.00 -3.30 -8.53
CA ASP A 373 0.09 -4.15 -9.71
C ASP A 373 1.18 -5.20 -9.49
N ARG A 374 0.79 -6.27 -8.77
CA ARG A 374 1.67 -7.22 -8.08
C ARG A 374 2.78 -7.79 -8.95
N HIS A 375 2.43 -8.42 -10.06
CA HIS A 375 3.41 -9.06 -10.95
C HIS A 375 4.10 -8.07 -11.92
N ASN A 376 3.58 -6.87 -12.03
CA ASN A 376 4.26 -5.76 -12.70
C ASN A 376 5.18 -4.98 -11.77
N HIS A 377 5.23 -5.33 -10.47
CA HIS A 377 6.13 -4.72 -9.49
C HIS A 377 6.01 -3.19 -9.41
N ALA A 378 4.77 -2.70 -9.47
CA ALA A 378 4.47 -1.28 -9.58
C ALA A 378 3.28 -0.85 -8.73
N ILE A 379 3.25 0.43 -8.42
CA ILE A 379 2.06 1.12 -7.91
C ILE A 379 1.47 1.91 -9.07
N ARG A 380 0.18 1.69 -9.33
CA ARG A 380 -0.55 2.35 -10.41
C ARG A 380 -1.62 3.28 -9.84
N ILE A 381 -2.01 4.26 -10.63
CA ILE A 381 -3.15 5.15 -10.34
C ILE A 381 -4.23 4.88 -11.39
N LEU A 382 -5.45 4.68 -10.94
CA LEU A 382 -6.66 4.64 -11.76
C LEU A 382 -7.50 5.87 -11.42
N SER A 383 -7.68 6.75 -12.40
CA SER A 383 -8.56 7.91 -12.24
C SER A 383 -10.05 7.51 -12.29
N PRO A 384 -10.97 8.36 -11.80
CA PRO A 384 -12.42 8.11 -11.89
C PRO A 384 -12.93 7.85 -13.30
N LEU A 385 -12.21 8.35 -14.32
CA LEU A 385 -12.53 8.21 -15.74
C LEU A 385 -11.87 7.03 -16.42
N GLY A 386 -11.20 6.14 -15.66
CA GLY A 386 -10.59 4.93 -16.19
C GLY A 386 -9.18 5.11 -16.79
N GLN A 387 -8.53 6.27 -16.59
CA GLN A 387 -7.13 6.45 -16.97
C GLN A 387 -6.24 5.72 -15.96
N VAL A 388 -5.37 4.86 -16.45
CA VAL A 388 -4.34 4.17 -15.65
C VAL A 388 -2.97 4.75 -15.98
N THR A 389 -2.24 5.13 -14.94
CA THR A 389 -0.85 5.60 -15.02
C THR A 389 0.00 4.90 -13.99
N THR A 390 1.31 4.80 -14.23
CA THR A 390 2.24 4.24 -13.26
C THR A 390 2.77 5.33 -12.35
N TYR A 391 2.56 5.17 -11.05
CA TYR A 391 3.00 6.10 -10.02
C TYR A 391 4.42 5.83 -9.56
N ALA A 392 4.72 4.58 -9.14
CA ALA A 392 6.03 4.22 -8.61
C ALA A 392 6.42 2.79 -8.96
N GLY A 393 7.73 2.51 -8.94
CA GLY A 393 8.29 1.19 -9.20
C GLY A 393 8.70 0.97 -10.64
N ARG A 394 9.15 -0.27 -10.93
CA ARG A 394 9.75 -0.71 -12.20
C ARG A 394 11.10 -0.06 -12.54
N GLY A 395 11.60 0.85 -11.73
CA GLY A 395 12.82 1.59 -12.04
C GLY A 395 12.71 2.38 -13.33
N SER A 396 13.83 2.67 -14.00
CA SER A 396 13.84 3.36 -15.29
C SER A 396 12.97 2.65 -16.32
N ALA A 397 12.19 3.41 -17.09
CA ALA A 397 11.30 2.90 -18.14
C ALA A 397 12.00 2.04 -19.20
N SER A 398 13.32 2.18 -19.35
CA SER A 398 14.16 1.37 -20.24
C SER A 398 14.51 -0.01 -19.69
N LEU A 399 14.24 -0.29 -18.42
CA LEU A 399 14.60 -1.54 -17.76
C LEU A 399 13.46 -2.57 -17.82
N ASN A 400 13.33 -3.22 -18.97
CA ASN A 400 12.35 -4.29 -19.15
C ASN A 400 12.82 -5.65 -18.62
N SER A 401 14.11 -5.84 -18.38
CA SER A 401 14.65 -7.16 -18.05
C SER A 401 14.53 -7.56 -16.59
N ASN A 402 14.51 -6.63 -15.64
CA ASN A 402 14.31 -6.89 -14.21
C ASN A 402 13.53 -5.74 -13.56
N PRO A 403 12.19 -5.74 -13.68
CA PRO A 403 11.37 -4.66 -13.12
C PRO A 403 11.26 -4.72 -11.59
N TRP A 404 11.60 -5.85 -10.98
CA TRP A 404 11.55 -6.07 -9.53
C TRP A 404 12.86 -5.72 -8.84
N GLY A 405 12.77 -5.47 -7.56
CA GLY A 405 13.92 -5.17 -6.69
C GLY A 405 13.46 -4.52 -5.39
N TYR A 406 14.40 -3.98 -4.63
CA TYR A 406 14.12 -3.35 -3.33
C TYR A 406 14.68 -1.91 -3.25
N ALA A 407 15.17 -1.36 -4.32
CA ALA A 407 15.77 -0.04 -4.35
C ALA A 407 14.79 1.05 -3.85
N ASN A 408 15.32 1.96 -3.05
CA ASN A 408 14.68 3.20 -2.63
C ASN A 408 15.03 4.33 -3.61
N GLY A 409 14.37 5.49 -3.50
CA GLY A 409 14.67 6.68 -4.27
C GLY A 409 13.49 7.23 -5.03
N ARG A 410 13.76 7.91 -6.15
CA ARG A 410 12.74 8.57 -6.98
C ARG A 410 11.74 7.54 -7.52
N LEU A 411 10.48 7.96 -7.61
CA LEU A 411 9.34 7.07 -7.85
C LEU A 411 9.50 6.16 -9.06
N ARG A 412 9.94 6.74 -10.20
CA ARG A 412 9.98 6.05 -11.51
C ARG A 412 11.39 5.67 -11.97
N GLU A 413 12.40 6.39 -11.52
CA GLU A 413 13.77 6.22 -11.99
C GLU A 413 14.53 5.18 -11.18
N ASP A 414 14.40 5.24 -9.85
CA ASP A 414 15.23 4.47 -8.93
C ASP A 414 14.45 3.35 -8.23
N ALA A 415 13.23 3.67 -7.77
CA ALA A 415 12.47 2.80 -6.89
C ALA A 415 12.05 1.48 -7.55
N ARG A 416 12.16 0.41 -6.78
CA ARG A 416 11.72 -0.93 -7.17
C ARG A 416 10.97 -1.59 -6.05
N PHE A 417 9.97 -2.38 -6.42
CA PHE A 417 9.22 -3.27 -5.55
C PHE A 417 9.37 -4.72 -6.00
N ASN A 418 8.96 -5.66 -5.15
CA ASN A 418 8.89 -7.06 -5.51
C ASN A 418 7.56 -7.67 -5.04
N ARG A 419 6.61 -7.76 -5.96
CA ARG A 419 5.24 -8.24 -5.74
C ARG A 419 4.51 -7.48 -4.62
N PRO A 420 4.33 -6.16 -4.76
CA PRO A 420 3.59 -5.37 -3.76
C PRO A 420 2.13 -5.85 -3.68
N LYS A 421 1.56 -5.88 -2.47
CA LYS A 421 0.19 -6.33 -2.22
C LYS A 421 -0.63 -5.32 -1.42
N GLY A 422 -0.46 -5.24 -0.09
CA GLY A 422 -1.16 -4.28 0.75
C GLY A 422 -0.80 -2.85 0.42
N ILE A 423 -1.74 -1.93 0.56
CA ILE A 423 -1.53 -0.49 0.38
C ILE A 423 -2.45 0.29 1.30
N ALA A 424 -1.94 1.35 1.92
CA ALA A 424 -2.71 2.28 2.73
C ALA A 424 -2.25 3.72 2.46
N TRP A 425 -3.17 4.66 2.62
CA TRP A 425 -2.91 6.09 2.48
C TRP A 425 -3.09 6.80 3.82
N ASP A 426 -2.12 7.62 4.18
CA ASP A 426 -2.21 8.56 5.30
C ASP A 426 -2.56 9.95 4.74
N GLU A 427 -3.78 10.40 5.00
CA GLU A 427 -4.27 11.69 4.52
C GLU A 427 -3.61 12.89 5.20
N ARG A 428 -2.98 12.69 6.38
CA ARG A 428 -2.39 13.77 7.18
C ARG A 428 -1.18 14.41 6.51
N ASP A 429 -0.37 13.60 5.83
CA ASP A 429 0.86 14.03 5.15
C ASP A 429 0.94 13.54 3.70
N ASN A 430 -0.16 12.96 3.20
CA ASN A 430 -0.27 12.38 1.87
C ASN A 430 0.74 11.25 1.59
N THR A 431 1.07 10.47 2.61
CA THR A 431 2.00 9.35 2.52
C THR A 431 1.27 8.05 2.17
N ILE A 432 1.86 7.25 1.29
CA ILE A 432 1.37 5.91 0.94
C ILE A 432 2.30 4.87 1.53
N TYR A 433 1.73 3.89 2.22
CA TYR A 433 2.41 2.71 2.72
C TYR A 433 2.10 1.51 1.86
N VAL A 434 3.12 0.72 1.53
CA VAL A 434 3.03 -0.41 0.61
C VAL A 434 3.63 -1.65 1.24
N GLY A 435 2.86 -2.72 1.28
CA GLY A 435 3.33 -4.05 1.63
C GLY A 435 4.12 -4.67 0.48
N ASP A 436 5.44 -4.62 0.55
CA ASP A 436 6.37 -5.10 -0.48
C ASP A 436 6.71 -6.57 -0.21
N ALA A 437 5.80 -7.46 -0.62
CA ALA A 437 5.66 -8.82 -0.10
C ALA A 437 6.93 -9.68 -0.27
N ASN A 438 7.52 -9.74 -1.46
CA ASN A 438 8.74 -10.52 -1.69
C ASN A 438 10.04 -9.82 -1.20
N ASN A 439 9.92 -8.56 -0.77
CA ASN A 439 11.00 -7.86 -0.08
C ASN A 439 10.82 -7.90 1.45
N TYR A 440 9.75 -8.53 1.95
CA TYR A 440 9.47 -8.75 3.38
C TYR A 440 9.49 -7.46 4.21
N ARG A 441 8.91 -6.36 3.67
CA ARG A 441 8.94 -5.05 4.33
C ARG A 441 7.75 -4.18 3.97
N ILE A 442 7.56 -3.15 4.78
CA ILE A 442 6.68 -2.04 4.44
C ILE A 442 7.52 -0.90 3.85
N ARG A 443 7.08 -0.41 2.70
CA ARG A 443 7.67 0.75 2.04
C ARG A 443 6.79 1.98 2.29
N LYS A 444 7.44 3.14 2.32
CA LYS A 444 6.82 4.46 2.45
C LYS A 444 7.04 5.23 1.14
N ILE A 445 5.99 5.82 0.60
CA ILE A 445 6.04 6.76 -0.52
C ILE A 445 5.56 8.11 0.02
N GLY A 446 6.46 9.03 0.23
CA GLY A 446 6.17 10.32 0.84
C GLY A 446 7.34 11.27 0.67
N LEU A 447 7.22 12.48 1.20
CA LEU A 447 8.32 13.44 1.17
C LEU A 447 9.57 12.86 1.82
N GLU A 448 10.72 13.18 1.27
CA GLU A 448 12.02 12.89 1.88
C GLU A 448 12.07 13.38 3.31
N GLU A 449 12.60 12.55 4.21
CA GLU A 449 12.77 12.93 5.63
C GLU A 449 13.77 14.07 5.75
N ASP A 450 13.47 15.02 6.62
CA ASP A 450 14.44 16.04 7.03
C ASP A 450 15.41 15.41 8.04
N ILE A 451 16.72 15.54 7.81
CA ILE A 451 17.71 14.92 8.72
C ILE A 451 17.82 15.71 10.06
N ASN A 452 17.17 16.85 10.13
CA ASN A 452 17.13 17.65 11.36
C ASN A 452 15.90 17.36 12.25
N GLU A 453 15.05 16.40 11.87
CA GLU A 453 13.98 15.79 12.68
C GLU A 453 14.40 14.36 13.09
#